data_fd022dff590553db731bcc66faded2be
#
_entry.id   fd022dff590553db731bcc66faded2be
#
_cell.length_a   1.000
_cell.length_b   1.000
_cell.length_c   1.000
_cell.angle_alpha   90.00
_cell.angle_beta   90.00
_cell.angle_gamma   90.00
#
_symmetry.space_group_name_H-M   'P 1'
#
loop_
_entity.id
_entity.type
_entity.pdbx_description
1 polymer ?
#
loop_
_entity_poly.entity_id
_entity_poly.type
_entity_poly.pdbx_seq_one_letter_code
_entity_poly.pdbx_strand_id
1 'polypeptide(L)'
;MTEQSLLDVENLRISFETSNGRLVAVEDLSFSISPGECVAIVGESGSGKSVTAMSILGLTAFNGGMIENGSLRLQRRDGSVADLARLSERKLQEIRGDEIAMVFQEPMTSLNPVFTVGEQIAEVIRQHRKADVNDAARQAIELLERVRIPEPETRFRQYPHELSGGMRQRVVIAMALACSPRLLIADEPTTALDVTIQAQILDLLQELAKQFDMALLFITHDMGVVAQIADRVIVMRHGRKVEENGTEALFSAPTEPYTRQLLNAVPKLGSMASFAGPRRFGDETPDNSDVRPGAAPLLTVRDLVTRFPVRKGVLQRHVANVHAVEGVSFDLGHGETLSLVGESGCGKSTTGRSILRLVEPMTGIVELAGENILGLSGEGLRARRRDMQIVFQDPYAALDPRLTAFDQVAEPLVIHNVETGAALRDRVVSLVERVGLSADHLDRYPHEFSGGQRQRLCIARALSLSPKVIIADEPVSALDVSIQAQVVNLMIELQEELGLSYLFISHDMAVVERISHRVAVTCMGRIVEIGNRADIFGNPQHAYTRALLSAVPNPDPANRRMGAVPLSPLSSPVHPVGYMPPMPAYRKVGESHSVLVN
;
A
#
# COMPACT_ATOMS: atom_id res chain seq x y z
N MET A 1 13.35 41.06 -5.15
CA MET A 1 12.00 40.80 -5.64
C MET A 1 11.48 39.66 -4.81
N THR A 2 10.54 39.91 -3.92
CA THR A 2 9.85 38.80 -3.18
C THR A 2 9.13 37.97 -4.22
N GLU A 3 9.53 36.71 -4.41
CA GLU A 3 8.81 35.76 -5.24
C GLU A 3 7.36 35.72 -4.73
N GLN A 4 6.43 36.03 -5.62
CA GLN A 4 5.01 36.10 -5.29
C GLN A 4 4.52 34.67 -5.17
N SER A 5 4.11 34.25 -3.97
CA SER A 5 3.59 32.89 -3.73
C SER A 5 2.31 32.64 -4.54
N LEU A 6 2.11 31.39 -4.98
CA LEU A 6 0.88 30.93 -5.63
C LEU A 6 -0.25 30.75 -4.60
N LEU A 7 0.08 30.12 -3.47
CA LEU A 7 -0.83 29.87 -2.36
C LEU A 7 -0.16 30.27 -1.05
N ASP A 8 -0.85 31.09 -0.23
CA ASP A 8 -0.46 31.39 1.14
C ASP A 8 -1.51 30.90 2.11
N VAL A 9 -1.10 30.07 3.03
CA VAL A 9 -1.89 29.58 4.15
C VAL A 9 -1.34 30.23 5.43
N GLU A 10 -2.18 30.97 6.16
CA GLU A 10 -1.78 31.67 7.37
C GLU A 10 -2.69 31.35 8.54
N ASN A 11 -2.11 30.89 9.65
CA ASN A 11 -2.77 30.62 10.94
C ASN A 11 -4.06 29.79 10.81
N LEU A 12 -4.05 28.79 9.92
CA LEU A 12 -5.20 27.96 9.61
C LEU A 12 -5.58 27.11 10.81
N ARG A 13 -6.84 27.22 11.25
CA ARG A 13 -7.42 26.40 12.30
C ARG A 13 -8.74 25.79 11.84
N ILE A 14 -8.85 24.46 11.96
CA ILE A 14 -9.99 23.68 11.50
C ILE A 14 -10.46 22.77 12.61
N SER A 15 -11.77 22.77 12.87
CA SER A 15 -12.40 21.89 13.85
C SER A 15 -13.62 21.16 13.28
N PHE A 16 -13.99 20.07 13.95
CA PHE A 16 -15.18 19.27 13.69
C PHE A 16 -15.97 19.12 14.98
N GLU A 17 -17.31 19.25 14.89
CA GLU A 17 -18.20 18.87 15.98
C GLU A 17 -18.41 17.35 15.94
N THR A 18 -18.10 16.66 17.03
CA THR A 18 -18.26 15.22 17.16
C THR A 18 -19.19 14.88 18.33
N SER A 19 -19.69 13.65 18.42
CA SER A 19 -20.47 13.16 19.56
C SER A 19 -19.74 13.29 20.91
N ASN A 20 -18.39 13.28 20.88
CA ASN A 20 -17.53 13.36 22.04
C ASN A 20 -17.00 14.79 22.31
N GLY A 21 -17.56 15.81 21.62
CA GLY A 21 -17.15 17.20 21.72
C GLY A 21 -16.39 17.69 20.49
N ARG A 22 -15.83 18.87 20.60
CA ARG A 22 -15.11 19.55 19.51
C ARG A 22 -13.71 18.98 19.30
N LEU A 23 -13.43 18.48 18.11
CA LEU A 23 -12.12 17.99 17.67
C LEU A 23 -11.43 19.06 16.82
N VAL A 24 -10.27 19.55 17.25
CA VAL A 24 -9.40 20.41 16.44
C VAL A 24 -8.49 19.53 15.58
N ALA A 25 -8.72 19.52 14.27
CA ALA A 25 -7.97 18.69 13.33
C ALA A 25 -6.72 19.39 12.77
N VAL A 26 -6.75 20.72 12.65
CA VAL A 26 -5.61 21.56 12.26
C VAL A 26 -5.56 22.75 13.17
N GLU A 27 -4.38 23.09 13.67
CA GLU A 27 -4.17 24.18 14.62
C GLU A 27 -2.92 24.99 14.25
N ASP A 28 -3.12 26.27 13.98
CA ASP A 28 -2.08 27.28 13.70
C ASP A 28 -1.12 26.87 12.56
N LEU A 29 -1.66 26.35 11.45
CA LEU A 29 -0.87 25.92 10.32
C LEU A 29 -0.61 27.11 9.36
N SER A 30 0.67 27.39 9.10
CA SER A 30 1.09 28.43 8.16
C SER A 30 2.17 27.90 7.22
N PHE A 31 2.00 28.09 5.90
CA PHE A 31 2.99 27.77 4.86
C PHE A 31 2.61 28.47 3.55
N SER A 32 3.53 28.53 2.62
CA SER A 32 3.29 29.04 1.27
C SER A 32 3.71 28.03 0.22
N ILE A 33 3.22 28.19 -1.01
CA ILE A 33 3.62 27.40 -2.18
C ILE A 33 3.94 28.39 -3.30
N SER A 34 5.14 28.26 -3.90
CA SER A 34 5.57 29.05 -5.05
C SER A 34 5.08 28.43 -6.38
N PRO A 35 4.95 29.19 -7.47
CA PRO A 35 4.68 28.63 -8.79
C PRO A 35 5.72 27.57 -9.17
N GLY A 36 5.27 26.43 -9.70
CA GLY A 36 6.13 25.31 -10.11
C GLY A 36 6.82 24.54 -8.97
N GLU A 37 6.62 24.92 -7.70
CA GLU A 37 7.21 24.26 -6.53
C GLU A 37 6.47 22.98 -6.20
N CYS A 38 7.18 21.91 -5.81
CA CYS A 38 6.64 20.71 -5.21
C CYS A 38 6.84 20.74 -3.69
N VAL A 39 5.76 20.99 -2.95
CA VAL A 39 5.73 20.94 -1.48
C VAL A 39 5.11 19.65 -1.01
N ALA A 40 5.82 18.88 -0.17
CA ALA A 40 5.27 17.69 0.46
C ALA A 40 4.77 17.99 1.87
N ILE A 41 3.58 17.49 2.23
CA ILE A 41 3.10 17.44 3.60
C ILE A 41 3.15 15.99 4.08
N VAL A 42 3.90 15.73 5.16
CA VAL A 42 4.11 14.39 5.73
C VAL A 42 3.69 14.32 7.19
N GLY A 43 3.44 13.11 7.68
CA GLY A 43 3.08 12.84 9.07
C GLY A 43 2.22 11.58 9.18
N GLU A 44 1.96 11.13 10.40
CA GLU A 44 1.12 9.96 10.67
C GLU A 44 -0.36 10.20 10.31
N SER A 45 -1.14 9.12 10.20
CA SER A 45 -2.58 9.20 10.00
C SER A 45 -3.25 10.03 11.12
N GLY A 46 -4.22 10.87 10.74
CA GLY A 46 -4.85 11.79 11.70
C GLY A 46 -4.04 13.03 12.05
N SER A 47 -2.88 13.28 11.43
CA SER A 47 -2.11 14.52 11.67
C SER A 47 -2.68 15.78 11.01
N GLY A 48 -3.79 15.69 10.26
CA GLY A 48 -4.47 16.83 9.65
C GLY A 48 -4.12 17.12 8.18
N LYS A 49 -3.30 16.29 7.52
CA LYS A 49 -2.84 16.47 6.13
C LYS A 49 -3.99 16.61 5.13
N SER A 50 -4.82 15.59 5.02
CA SER A 50 -5.97 15.57 4.09
C SER A 50 -7.03 16.62 4.43
N VAL A 51 -7.20 16.93 5.72
CA VAL A 51 -8.07 18.02 6.16
C VAL A 51 -7.58 19.38 5.66
N THR A 52 -6.27 19.60 5.71
CA THR A 52 -5.63 20.80 5.15
C THR A 52 -5.86 20.89 3.64
N ALA A 53 -5.65 19.81 2.89
CA ALA A 53 -5.91 19.75 1.45
C ALA A 53 -7.37 20.06 1.09
N MET A 54 -8.31 19.41 1.77
CA MET A 54 -9.74 19.64 1.56
C MET A 54 -10.17 21.07 1.91
N SER A 55 -9.50 21.72 2.87
CA SER A 55 -9.79 23.10 3.25
C SER A 55 -9.37 24.10 2.17
N ILE A 56 -8.26 23.88 1.49
CA ILE A 56 -7.83 24.70 0.36
C ILE A 56 -8.90 24.71 -0.75
N LEU A 57 -9.56 23.57 -0.94
CA LEU A 57 -10.68 23.45 -1.88
C LEU A 57 -12.05 23.85 -1.29
N GLY A 58 -12.12 24.23 0.00
CA GLY A 58 -13.39 24.51 0.67
C GLY A 58 -14.31 23.29 0.82
N LEU A 59 -13.76 22.07 0.75
CA LEU A 59 -14.52 20.82 0.84
C LEU A 59 -14.77 20.36 2.29
N THR A 60 -14.04 20.89 3.26
CA THR A 60 -14.18 20.53 4.68
C THR A 60 -15.58 20.78 5.23
N ALA A 61 -16.25 21.82 4.76
CA ALA A 61 -17.61 22.16 5.19
C ALA A 61 -18.65 21.06 4.87
N PHE A 62 -18.48 20.30 3.78
CA PHE A 62 -19.36 19.18 3.41
C PHE A 62 -19.27 18.00 4.39
N ASN A 63 -18.14 17.89 5.09
CA ASN A 63 -17.89 16.86 6.10
C ASN A 63 -18.11 17.37 7.54
N GLY A 64 -18.79 18.52 7.71
CA GLY A 64 -19.05 19.11 9.03
C GLY A 64 -17.84 19.83 9.66
N GLY A 65 -16.77 20.04 8.89
CA GLY A 65 -15.60 20.80 9.35
C GLY A 65 -15.78 22.29 9.17
N MET A 66 -15.21 23.09 10.07
CA MET A 66 -15.29 24.55 10.08
C MET A 66 -13.88 25.15 10.15
N ILE A 67 -13.61 26.11 9.26
CA ILE A 67 -12.42 26.97 9.37
C ILE A 67 -12.75 28.06 10.41
N GLU A 68 -12.10 27.98 11.57
CA GLU A 68 -12.32 28.90 12.67
C GLU A 68 -11.49 30.16 12.56
N ASN A 69 -10.27 30.01 12.06
CA ASN A 69 -9.30 31.09 11.91
C ASN A 69 -8.39 30.83 10.73
N GLY A 70 -7.75 31.88 10.26
CA GLY A 70 -6.75 31.85 9.20
C GLY A 70 -7.23 32.39 7.87
N SER A 71 -6.33 32.42 6.91
CA SER A 71 -6.59 32.80 5.53
C SER A 71 -5.94 31.82 4.55
N LEU A 72 -6.59 31.63 3.40
CA LEU A 72 -6.15 30.76 2.30
C LEU A 72 -6.09 31.61 1.02
N ARG A 73 -4.98 32.32 0.81
CA ARG A 73 -4.84 33.29 -0.28
C ARG A 73 -4.26 32.63 -1.53
N LEU A 74 -5.03 32.56 -2.60
CA LEU A 74 -4.65 32.07 -3.92
C LEU A 74 -4.39 33.23 -4.86
N GLN A 75 -3.23 33.25 -5.50
CA GLN A 75 -2.97 34.12 -6.65
C GLN A 75 -3.62 33.52 -7.90
N ARG A 76 -4.63 34.20 -8.42
CA ARG A 76 -5.40 33.74 -9.58
C ARG A 76 -4.67 34.00 -10.91
N ARG A 77 -5.13 33.36 -12.00
CA ARG A 77 -4.61 33.55 -13.36
C ARG A 77 -4.69 34.98 -13.86
N ASP A 78 -5.72 35.73 -13.43
CA ASP A 78 -5.92 37.13 -13.77
C ASP A 78 -5.03 38.12 -12.96
N GLY A 79 -4.18 37.59 -12.07
CA GLY A 79 -3.31 38.35 -11.18
C GLY A 79 -3.98 38.83 -9.90
N SER A 80 -5.29 38.62 -9.74
CA SER A 80 -6.01 38.92 -8.48
C SER A 80 -5.66 37.91 -7.38
N VAL A 81 -5.85 38.29 -6.12
CA VAL A 81 -5.70 37.41 -4.96
C VAL A 81 -7.08 37.12 -4.36
N ALA A 82 -7.39 35.85 -4.19
CA ALA A 82 -8.65 35.40 -3.58
C ALA A 82 -8.39 34.67 -2.26
N ASP A 83 -9.10 35.06 -1.19
CA ASP A 83 -9.09 34.31 0.07
C ASP A 83 -10.16 33.20 0.00
N LEU A 84 -9.71 31.98 -0.27
CA LEU A 84 -10.57 30.81 -0.46
C LEU A 84 -11.45 30.49 0.77
N ALA A 85 -10.96 30.83 1.98
CA ALA A 85 -11.70 30.62 3.22
C ALA A 85 -12.97 31.49 3.32
N ARG A 86 -13.03 32.56 2.54
CA ARG A 86 -14.12 33.55 2.57
C ARG A 86 -14.99 33.57 1.32
N LEU A 87 -14.65 32.76 0.32
CA LEU A 87 -15.42 32.69 -0.92
C LEU A 87 -16.75 31.98 -0.72
N SER A 88 -17.77 32.40 -1.46
CA SER A 88 -19.01 31.65 -1.57
C SER A 88 -18.80 30.37 -2.38
N GLU A 89 -19.63 29.36 -2.14
CA GLU A 89 -19.55 28.04 -2.83
C GLU A 89 -19.55 28.21 -4.37
N ARG A 90 -20.37 29.10 -4.92
CA ARG A 90 -20.39 29.39 -6.36
C ARG A 90 -19.04 29.86 -6.90
N LYS A 91 -18.30 30.70 -6.16
CA LYS A 91 -16.97 31.18 -6.56
C LYS A 91 -15.92 30.08 -6.39
N LEU A 92 -16.04 29.24 -5.36
CA LEU A 92 -15.16 28.08 -5.19
C LEU A 92 -15.34 27.07 -6.33
N GLN A 93 -16.56 26.86 -6.82
CA GLN A 93 -16.84 26.00 -7.98
C GLN A 93 -16.16 26.51 -9.28
N GLU A 94 -15.97 27.81 -9.43
CA GLU A 94 -15.23 28.39 -10.58
C GLU A 94 -13.72 28.11 -10.48
N ILE A 95 -13.17 27.94 -9.28
CA ILE A 95 -11.75 27.70 -9.01
C ILE A 95 -11.42 26.20 -9.01
N ARG A 96 -12.29 25.37 -8.41
CA ARG A 96 -12.13 23.92 -8.38
C ARG A 96 -12.15 23.34 -9.77
N GLY A 97 -11.12 22.56 -10.12
CA GLY A 97 -10.96 21.95 -11.43
C GLY A 97 -10.34 22.85 -12.49
N ASP A 98 -10.43 24.18 -12.39
CA ASP A 98 -9.83 25.12 -13.32
C ASP A 98 -8.47 25.66 -12.83
N GLU A 99 -8.40 26.22 -11.63
CA GLU A 99 -7.16 26.78 -11.07
C GLU A 99 -6.49 25.86 -10.05
N ILE A 100 -7.30 25.16 -9.23
CA ILE A 100 -6.83 24.14 -8.28
C ILE A 100 -7.56 22.84 -8.57
N ALA A 101 -6.82 21.74 -8.73
CA ALA A 101 -7.38 20.40 -8.87
C ALA A 101 -6.85 19.48 -7.76
N MET A 102 -7.55 18.38 -7.51
CA MET A 102 -7.16 17.40 -6.51
C MET A 102 -7.27 15.97 -7.04
N VAL A 103 -6.26 15.18 -6.74
CA VAL A 103 -6.25 13.72 -6.83
C VAL A 103 -6.48 13.19 -5.42
N PHE A 104 -7.59 12.50 -5.20
CA PHE A 104 -7.96 11.93 -3.90
C PHE A 104 -7.28 10.59 -3.65
N GLN A 105 -7.19 10.19 -2.39
CA GLN A 105 -6.50 8.99 -1.91
C GLN A 105 -7.01 7.69 -2.55
N GLU A 106 -8.32 7.57 -2.81
CA GLU A 106 -8.91 6.35 -3.38
C GLU A 106 -9.44 6.59 -4.80
N PRO A 107 -8.78 6.07 -5.85
CA PRO A 107 -9.27 6.21 -7.22
C PRO A 107 -10.61 5.50 -7.48
N MET A 108 -10.93 4.48 -6.67
CA MET A 108 -12.19 3.73 -6.78
C MET A 108 -13.41 4.55 -6.40
N THR A 109 -13.28 5.44 -5.43
CA THR A 109 -14.35 6.33 -4.95
C THR A 109 -14.42 7.62 -5.75
N SER A 110 -13.31 8.00 -6.43
CA SER A 110 -13.22 9.22 -7.23
C SER A 110 -13.87 9.09 -8.62
N LEU A 111 -14.00 7.88 -9.17
CA LEU A 111 -14.61 7.62 -10.46
C LEU A 111 -16.03 7.07 -10.30
N ASN A 112 -16.97 7.67 -11.02
CA ASN A 112 -18.34 7.17 -11.04
C ASN A 112 -18.42 5.88 -11.87
N PRO A 113 -18.81 4.72 -11.30
CA PRO A 113 -18.77 3.44 -11.98
C PRO A 113 -19.80 3.28 -13.13
N VAL A 114 -20.80 4.16 -13.22
CA VAL A 114 -21.87 4.06 -14.25
C VAL A 114 -21.63 4.96 -15.46
N PHE A 115 -20.57 5.78 -15.46
CA PHE A 115 -20.14 6.57 -16.60
C PHE A 115 -18.83 6.04 -17.18
N THR A 116 -18.64 6.20 -18.49
CA THR A 116 -17.38 5.85 -19.13
C THR A 116 -16.26 6.78 -18.67
N VAL A 117 -15.04 6.31 -18.75
CA VAL A 117 -13.85 7.08 -18.39
C VAL A 117 -13.75 8.39 -19.19
N GLY A 118 -13.96 8.29 -20.50
CA GLY A 118 -13.89 9.45 -21.38
C GLY A 118 -14.96 10.50 -21.09
N GLU A 119 -16.20 10.06 -20.78
CA GLU A 119 -17.28 11.00 -20.45
C GLU A 119 -16.96 11.80 -19.18
N GLN A 120 -16.38 11.17 -18.17
CA GLN A 120 -16.02 11.85 -16.92
C GLN A 120 -14.92 12.92 -17.14
N ILE A 121 -13.94 12.65 -17.99
CA ILE A 121 -12.92 13.66 -18.36
C ILE A 121 -13.56 14.76 -19.20
N ALA A 122 -14.36 14.41 -20.21
CA ALA A 122 -15.02 15.38 -21.09
C ALA A 122 -16.03 16.28 -20.34
N GLU A 123 -16.66 15.77 -19.28
CA GLU A 123 -17.55 16.56 -18.42
C GLU A 123 -16.82 17.73 -17.77
N VAL A 124 -15.64 17.49 -17.19
CA VAL A 124 -14.81 18.55 -16.58
C VAL A 124 -14.45 19.62 -17.61
N ILE A 125 -14.04 19.21 -18.83
CA ILE A 125 -13.70 20.14 -19.91
C ILE A 125 -14.90 20.98 -20.32
N ARG A 126 -16.07 20.38 -20.51
CA ARG A 126 -17.31 21.09 -20.87
C ARG A 126 -17.73 22.09 -19.79
N GLN A 127 -17.62 21.69 -18.54
CA GLN A 127 -18.02 22.51 -17.38
C GLN A 127 -17.19 23.80 -17.29
N HIS A 128 -15.87 23.71 -17.45
CA HIS A 128 -14.96 24.84 -17.21
C HIS A 128 -14.56 25.58 -18.50
N ARG A 129 -14.37 24.87 -19.61
CA ARG A 129 -13.88 25.43 -20.89
C ARG A 129 -14.99 25.77 -21.86
N LYS A 130 -16.26 25.43 -21.56
CA LYS A 130 -17.42 25.62 -22.45
C LYS A 130 -17.22 25.00 -23.84
N ALA A 131 -16.42 23.94 -23.93
CA ALA A 131 -16.17 23.18 -25.14
C ALA A 131 -17.44 22.44 -25.61
N ASP A 132 -17.60 22.27 -26.91
CA ASP A 132 -18.65 21.39 -27.42
C ASP A 132 -18.33 19.92 -27.15
N VAL A 133 -19.32 19.02 -27.37
CA VAL A 133 -19.19 17.59 -27.04
C VAL A 133 -18.06 16.91 -27.80
N ASN A 134 -17.86 17.24 -29.09
CA ASN A 134 -16.85 16.61 -29.93
C ASN A 134 -15.44 17.12 -29.57
N ASP A 135 -15.31 18.41 -29.30
CA ASP A 135 -14.04 19.01 -28.90
C ASP A 135 -13.62 18.52 -27.49
N ALA A 136 -14.55 18.43 -26.55
CA ALA A 136 -14.29 17.86 -25.22
C ALA A 136 -13.86 16.38 -25.29
N ALA A 137 -14.51 15.58 -26.16
CA ALA A 137 -14.12 14.19 -26.35
C ALA A 137 -12.72 14.04 -26.95
N ARG A 138 -12.36 14.88 -27.95
CA ARG A 138 -11.02 14.88 -28.52
C ARG A 138 -9.96 15.26 -27.47
N GLN A 139 -10.17 16.34 -26.71
CA GLN A 139 -9.27 16.74 -25.64
C GLN A 139 -9.14 15.65 -24.55
N ALA A 140 -10.22 14.96 -24.21
CA ALA A 140 -10.18 13.86 -23.25
C ALA A 140 -9.31 12.67 -23.75
N ILE A 141 -9.38 12.33 -25.05
CA ILE A 141 -8.50 11.32 -25.66
C ILE A 141 -7.05 11.76 -25.64
N GLU A 142 -6.75 13.02 -25.96
CA GLU A 142 -5.39 13.58 -25.86
C GLU A 142 -4.85 13.55 -24.42
N LEU A 143 -5.68 13.81 -23.42
CA LEU A 143 -5.30 13.70 -22.02
C LEU A 143 -5.01 12.25 -21.61
N LEU A 144 -5.82 11.28 -22.05
CA LEU A 144 -5.57 9.86 -21.82
C LEU A 144 -4.23 9.42 -22.42
N GLU A 145 -3.87 9.94 -23.60
CA GLU A 145 -2.57 9.69 -24.23
C GLU A 145 -1.43 10.30 -23.39
N ARG A 146 -1.57 11.57 -22.95
CA ARG A 146 -0.58 12.26 -22.12
C ARG A 146 -0.29 11.55 -20.79
N VAL A 147 -1.32 10.98 -20.17
CA VAL A 147 -1.13 10.15 -18.95
C VAL A 147 -0.70 8.71 -19.28
N ARG A 148 -0.30 8.44 -20.52
CA ARG A 148 0.26 7.16 -20.99
C ARG A 148 -0.72 5.99 -20.83
N ILE A 149 -2.00 6.22 -21.10
CA ILE A 149 -3.02 5.16 -21.20
C ILE A 149 -2.89 4.51 -22.57
N PRO A 150 -2.67 3.19 -22.69
CA PRO A 150 -2.60 2.50 -23.98
C PRO A 150 -3.97 2.45 -24.64
N GLU A 151 -4.03 2.57 -25.98
CA GLU A 151 -5.27 2.55 -26.77
C GLU A 151 -6.32 3.56 -26.27
N PRO A 152 -5.99 4.88 -26.17
CA PRO A 152 -6.83 5.87 -25.50
C PRO A 152 -8.25 5.96 -26.04
N GLU A 153 -8.46 5.77 -27.34
CA GLU A 153 -9.77 5.76 -27.98
C GLU A 153 -10.65 4.59 -27.52
N THR A 154 -10.03 3.42 -27.32
CA THR A 154 -10.72 2.23 -26.81
C THR A 154 -11.06 2.44 -25.33
N ARG A 155 -10.10 2.92 -24.53
CA ARG A 155 -10.27 3.14 -23.10
C ARG A 155 -11.25 4.28 -22.79
N PHE A 156 -11.36 5.29 -23.65
CA PHE A 156 -12.34 6.36 -23.54
C PHE A 156 -13.77 5.82 -23.35
N ARG A 157 -14.11 4.70 -24.03
CA ARG A 157 -15.45 4.09 -24.02
C ARG A 157 -15.65 3.06 -22.92
N GLN A 158 -14.61 2.73 -22.17
CA GLN A 158 -14.66 1.77 -21.08
C GLN A 158 -15.13 2.39 -19.77
N TYR A 159 -15.64 1.52 -18.91
CA TYR A 159 -16.03 1.88 -17.54
C TYR A 159 -14.84 1.69 -16.57
N PRO A 160 -14.83 2.39 -15.42
CA PRO A 160 -13.75 2.28 -14.45
C PRO A 160 -13.43 0.85 -14.00
N HIS A 161 -14.44 -0.01 -13.85
CA HIS A 161 -14.26 -1.39 -13.39
C HIS A 161 -13.56 -2.29 -14.43
N GLU A 162 -13.47 -1.87 -15.70
CA GLU A 162 -12.75 -2.59 -16.76
C GLU A 162 -11.24 -2.24 -16.81
N LEU A 163 -10.79 -1.27 -16.00
CA LEU A 163 -9.41 -0.78 -15.94
C LEU A 163 -8.66 -1.35 -14.72
N SER A 164 -7.33 -1.52 -14.84
CA SER A 164 -6.47 -1.82 -13.70
C SER A 164 -6.38 -0.65 -12.72
N GLY A 165 -5.91 -0.89 -11.48
CA GLY A 165 -5.74 0.15 -10.47
C GLY A 165 -4.87 1.31 -10.94
N GLY A 166 -3.70 1.01 -11.53
CA GLY A 166 -2.82 2.03 -12.07
C GLY A 166 -3.40 2.80 -13.27
N MET A 167 -4.21 2.16 -14.11
CA MET A 167 -4.93 2.85 -15.19
C MET A 167 -6.03 3.77 -14.64
N ARG A 168 -6.77 3.35 -13.62
CA ARG A 168 -7.75 4.21 -12.94
C ARG A 168 -7.09 5.44 -12.34
N GLN A 169 -5.95 5.28 -11.70
CA GLN A 169 -5.18 6.40 -11.14
C GLN A 169 -4.76 7.39 -12.22
N ARG A 170 -4.27 6.90 -13.36
CA ARG A 170 -3.93 7.75 -14.51
C ARG A 170 -5.15 8.50 -15.06
N VAL A 171 -6.33 7.88 -15.07
CA VAL A 171 -7.59 8.53 -15.45
C VAL A 171 -7.95 9.65 -14.47
N VAL A 172 -7.84 9.43 -13.15
CA VAL A 172 -8.09 10.47 -12.14
C VAL A 172 -7.11 11.64 -12.31
N ILE A 173 -5.84 11.34 -12.61
CA ILE A 173 -4.85 12.38 -12.93
C ILE A 173 -5.25 13.13 -14.21
N ALA A 174 -5.68 12.44 -15.27
CA ALA A 174 -6.16 13.09 -16.49
C ALA A 174 -7.36 14.01 -16.23
N MET A 175 -8.32 13.60 -15.40
CA MET A 175 -9.45 14.43 -14.97
C MET A 175 -8.97 15.68 -14.22
N ALA A 176 -8.04 15.52 -13.29
CA ALA A 176 -7.47 16.63 -12.52
C ALA A 176 -6.74 17.66 -13.44
N LEU A 177 -6.09 17.17 -14.50
CA LEU A 177 -5.36 17.99 -15.46
C LEU A 177 -6.21 18.59 -16.59
N ALA A 178 -7.50 18.24 -16.66
CA ALA A 178 -8.38 18.59 -17.78
C ALA A 178 -8.44 20.09 -18.10
N CYS A 179 -8.27 20.94 -17.09
CA CYS A 179 -8.24 22.39 -17.25
C CYS A 179 -6.85 23.01 -16.99
N SER A 180 -5.78 22.22 -17.00
CA SER A 180 -4.41 22.67 -16.77
C SER A 180 -4.33 23.56 -15.51
N PRO A 181 -4.59 23.03 -14.31
CA PRO A 181 -4.61 23.79 -13.07
C PRO A 181 -3.22 24.39 -12.76
N ARG A 182 -3.18 25.47 -11.98
CA ARG A 182 -1.93 26.05 -11.49
C ARG A 182 -1.40 25.33 -10.25
N LEU A 183 -2.32 24.73 -9.45
CA LEU A 183 -2.00 23.93 -8.28
C LEU A 183 -2.69 22.57 -8.38
N LEU A 184 -1.92 21.51 -8.32
CA LEU A 184 -2.42 20.15 -8.14
C LEU A 184 -2.17 19.70 -6.72
N ILE A 185 -3.22 19.34 -6.02
CA ILE A 185 -3.16 18.69 -4.71
C ILE A 185 -3.25 17.18 -4.93
N ALA A 186 -2.23 16.44 -4.51
CA ALA A 186 -2.19 15.00 -4.63
C ALA A 186 -2.19 14.37 -3.22
N ASP A 187 -3.36 13.91 -2.79
CA ASP A 187 -3.55 13.31 -1.47
C ASP A 187 -3.35 11.78 -1.57
N GLU A 188 -2.18 11.33 -1.16
CA GLU A 188 -1.74 9.93 -1.22
C GLU A 188 -1.98 9.27 -2.60
N PRO A 189 -1.54 9.87 -3.71
CA PRO A 189 -1.94 9.45 -5.05
C PRO A 189 -1.38 8.08 -5.46
N THR A 190 -0.51 7.49 -4.68
CA THR A 190 0.14 6.21 -4.94
C THR A 190 -0.18 5.13 -3.92
N THR A 191 -1.01 5.42 -2.92
CA THR A 191 -1.44 4.46 -1.91
C THR A 191 -2.18 3.28 -2.58
N ALA A 192 -1.93 2.06 -2.13
CA ALA A 192 -2.44 0.81 -2.68
C ALA A 192 -2.03 0.51 -4.15
N LEU A 193 -0.98 1.16 -4.67
CA LEU A 193 -0.37 0.82 -5.93
C LEU A 193 0.91 0.01 -5.73
N ASP A 194 1.19 -0.88 -6.67
CA ASP A 194 2.47 -1.59 -6.71
C ASP A 194 3.64 -0.63 -6.91
N VAL A 195 4.80 -0.97 -6.37
CA VAL A 195 6.01 -0.14 -6.38
C VAL A 195 6.38 0.33 -7.79
N THR A 196 6.19 -0.52 -8.80
CA THR A 196 6.49 -0.19 -10.20
C THR A 196 5.49 0.81 -10.79
N ILE A 197 4.21 0.65 -10.48
CA ILE A 197 3.15 1.60 -10.90
C ILE A 197 3.31 2.92 -10.13
N GLN A 198 3.60 2.86 -8.82
CA GLN A 198 3.92 4.04 -8.01
C GLN A 198 5.05 4.85 -8.64
N ALA A 199 6.16 4.21 -8.99
CA ALA A 199 7.28 4.85 -9.65
C ALA A 199 6.88 5.55 -10.96
N GLN A 200 6.08 4.88 -11.81
CA GLN A 200 5.59 5.44 -13.06
C GLN A 200 4.63 6.63 -12.87
N ILE A 201 3.80 6.59 -11.82
CA ILE A 201 2.89 7.71 -11.49
C ILE A 201 3.68 8.92 -10.98
N LEU A 202 4.71 8.70 -10.15
CA LEU A 202 5.58 9.78 -9.66
C LEU A 202 6.34 10.46 -10.82
N ASP A 203 6.95 9.67 -11.70
CA ASP A 203 7.63 10.18 -12.91
C ASP A 203 6.66 10.98 -13.78
N LEU A 204 5.43 10.47 -13.98
CA LEU A 204 4.39 11.15 -14.75
C LEU A 204 3.99 12.48 -14.12
N LEU A 205 3.74 12.52 -12.80
CA LEU A 205 3.37 13.76 -12.09
C LEU A 205 4.46 14.82 -12.17
N GLN A 206 5.74 14.44 -12.00
CA GLN A 206 6.87 15.36 -12.14
C GLN A 206 7.00 15.92 -13.57
N GLU A 207 6.84 15.06 -14.58
CA GLU A 207 6.90 15.48 -15.99
C GLU A 207 5.77 16.46 -16.32
N LEU A 208 4.54 16.14 -15.90
CA LEU A 208 3.37 16.97 -16.13
C LEU A 208 3.45 18.30 -15.34
N ALA A 209 3.95 18.28 -14.10
CA ALA A 209 4.16 19.50 -13.32
C ALA A 209 5.11 20.47 -14.03
N LYS A 210 6.23 19.95 -14.55
CA LYS A 210 7.18 20.75 -15.35
C LYS A 210 6.59 21.23 -16.67
N GLN A 211 5.85 20.37 -17.38
CA GLN A 211 5.26 20.72 -18.68
C GLN A 211 4.21 21.82 -18.58
N PHE A 212 3.42 21.83 -17.51
CA PHE A 212 2.33 22.78 -17.28
C PHE A 212 2.72 23.96 -16.38
N ASP A 213 3.97 24.05 -15.93
CA ASP A 213 4.43 25.03 -14.92
C ASP A 213 3.50 25.05 -13.69
N MET A 214 3.12 23.87 -13.24
CA MET A 214 2.12 23.61 -12.21
C MET A 214 2.79 23.34 -10.87
N ALA A 215 2.35 24.04 -9.83
CA ALA A 215 2.76 23.72 -8.47
C ALA A 215 2.09 22.42 -7.98
N LEU A 216 2.79 21.67 -7.14
CA LEU A 216 2.31 20.39 -6.60
C LEU A 216 2.32 20.43 -5.08
N LEU A 217 1.15 20.22 -4.46
CA LEU A 217 1.04 19.93 -3.03
C LEU A 217 0.86 18.42 -2.88
N PHE A 218 1.91 17.75 -2.43
CA PHE A 218 1.94 16.29 -2.35
C PHE A 218 1.78 15.82 -0.90
N ILE A 219 0.74 15.07 -0.62
CA ILE A 219 0.49 14.51 0.71
C ILE A 219 0.82 13.03 0.68
N THR A 220 1.66 12.59 1.60
CA THR A 220 2.03 11.18 1.76
C THR A 220 2.59 10.91 3.15
N HIS A 221 2.59 9.65 3.54
CA HIS A 221 3.34 9.16 4.70
C HIS A 221 4.65 8.47 4.28
N ASP A 222 4.92 8.29 2.97
CA ASP A 222 6.11 7.63 2.44
C ASP A 222 7.25 8.64 2.22
N MET A 223 8.23 8.63 3.14
CA MET A 223 9.42 9.51 3.06
C MET A 223 10.33 9.17 1.87
N GLY A 224 10.32 7.92 1.38
CA GLY A 224 11.05 7.54 0.17
C GLY A 224 10.49 8.26 -1.06
N VAL A 225 9.17 8.36 -1.16
CA VAL A 225 8.49 9.13 -2.21
C VAL A 225 8.83 10.61 -2.09
N VAL A 226 8.76 11.18 -0.88
CA VAL A 226 9.09 12.58 -0.61
C VAL A 226 10.51 12.93 -1.07
N ALA A 227 11.48 12.08 -0.73
CA ALA A 227 12.88 12.28 -1.15
C ALA A 227 13.03 12.36 -2.67
N GLN A 228 12.16 11.66 -3.43
CA GLN A 228 12.22 11.61 -4.89
C GLN A 228 11.62 12.84 -5.57
N ILE A 229 10.55 13.45 -5.02
CA ILE A 229 9.77 14.44 -5.77
C ILE A 229 9.73 15.83 -5.13
N ALA A 230 9.85 15.95 -3.81
CA ALA A 230 9.63 17.22 -3.13
C ALA A 230 10.84 18.16 -3.20
N ASP A 231 10.58 19.46 -3.32
CA ASP A 231 11.57 20.51 -3.14
C ASP A 231 11.66 20.92 -1.67
N ARG A 232 10.51 20.99 -1.00
CA ARG A 232 10.35 21.36 0.39
C ARG A 232 9.35 20.44 1.10
N VAL A 233 9.59 20.19 2.38
CA VAL A 233 8.79 19.25 3.19
C VAL A 233 8.27 19.95 4.44
N ILE A 234 7.00 19.74 4.70
CA ILE A 234 6.29 20.17 5.91
C ILE A 234 5.94 18.92 6.71
N VAL A 235 6.46 18.81 7.92
CA VAL A 235 6.15 17.70 8.82
C VAL A 235 5.02 18.11 9.75
N MET A 236 3.93 17.32 9.77
CA MET A 236 2.77 17.56 10.62
C MET A 236 2.62 16.50 11.70
N ARG A 237 2.23 16.91 12.91
CA ARG A 237 1.87 16.02 14.01
C ARG A 237 0.73 16.63 14.83
N HIS A 238 -0.32 15.85 15.11
CA HIS A 238 -1.47 16.28 15.92
C HIS A 238 -2.07 17.63 15.49
N GLY A 239 -2.24 17.83 14.18
CA GLY A 239 -2.83 19.03 13.60
C GLY A 239 -1.89 20.25 13.52
N ARG A 240 -0.62 20.14 13.93
CA ARG A 240 0.35 21.23 13.93
C ARG A 240 1.53 20.96 13.02
N LYS A 241 2.11 22.01 12.48
CA LYS A 241 3.41 21.96 11.80
C LYS A 241 4.51 21.80 12.86
N VAL A 242 5.33 20.74 12.72
CA VAL A 242 6.44 20.43 13.61
C VAL A 242 7.74 20.97 13.03
N GLU A 243 7.97 20.73 11.75
CA GLU A 243 9.19 21.16 11.05
C GLU A 243 8.87 21.47 9.59
N GLU A 244 9.59 22.42 9.02
CA GLU A 244 9.53 22.77 7.60
C GLU A 244 10.94 23.09 7.11
N ASN A 245 11.38 22.43 6.03
CA ASN A 245 12.71 22.67 5.47
C ASN A 245 12.77 22.21 3.99
N GLY A 246 13.80 22.64 3.29
CA GLY A 246 14.16 22.03 2.01
C GLY A 246 14.44 20.54 2.17
N THR A 247 14.09 19.74 1.16
CA THR A 247 14.14 18.26 1.27
C THR A 247 15.51 17.74 1.68
N GLU A 248 16.60 18.22 1.05
CA GLU A 248 17.96 17.78 1.39
C GLU A 248 18.34 18.10 2.84
N ALA A 249 17.99 19.30 3.32
CA ALA A 249 18.29 19.74 4.68
C ALA A 249 17.50 18.92 5.72
N LEU A 250 16.21 18.67 5.45
CA LEU A 250 15.37 17.88 6.36
C LEU A 250 15.83 16.43 6.48
N PHE A 251 16.30 15.81 5.39
CA PHE A 251 16.79 14.43 5.41
C PHE A 251 18.20 14.31 6.00
N SER A 252 19.07 15.30 5.80
CA SER A 252 20.46 15.26 6.29
C SER A 252 20.61 15.72 7.73
N ALA A 253 19.83 16.71 8.17
CA ALA A 253 19.96 17.34 9.48
C ALA A 253 18.59 17.74 10.07
N PRO A 254 17.69 16.79 10.35
CA PRO A 254 16.40 17.07 10.97
C PRO A 254 16.59 17.67 12.36
N THR A 255 15.89 18.77 12.64
CA THR A 255 16.01 19.50 13.92
C THR A 255 15.09 18.93 14.99
N GLU A 256 13.89 18.49 14.59
CA GLU A 256 12.86 18.01 15.50
C GLU A 256 12.98 16.51 15.82
N PRO A 257 12.79 16.11 17.11
CA PRO A 257 12.87 14.69 17.49
C PRO A 257 11.88 13.80 16.74
N TYR A 258 10.68 14.31 16.48
CA TYR A 258 9.65 13.58 15.76
C TYR A 258 10.05 13.32 14.29
N THR A 259 10.62 14.31 13.62
CA THR A 259 11.14 14.16 12.25
C THR A 259 12.24 13.10 12.19
N ARG A 260 13.16 13.09 13.18
CA ARG A 260 14.19 12.04 13.30
C ARG A 260 13.58 10.66 13.50
N GLN A 261 12.57 10.56 14.35
CA GLN A 261 11.84 9.29 14.56
C GLN A 261 11.19 8.78 13.28
N LEU A 262 10.50 9.66 12.52
CA LEU A 262 9.91 9.31 11.23
C LEU A 262 10.95 8.81 10.23
N LEU A 263 12.07 9.54 10.08
CA LEU A 263 13.14 9.17 9.14
C LEU A 263 13.84 7.86 9.52
N ASN A 264 14.00 7.59 10.84
CA ASN A 264 14.60 6.34 11.33
C ASN A 264 13.66 5.13 11.17
N ALA A 265 12.34 5.36 11.11
CA ALA A 265 11.37 4.29 10.88
C ALA A 265 11.27 3.89 9.39
N VAL A 266 11.80 4.70 8.47
CA VAL A 266 11.77 4.40 7.03
C VAL A 266 12.70 3.24 6.71
N PRO A 267 12.18 2.13 6.17
CA PRO A 267 13.03 1.04 5.74
C PRO A 267 13.88 1.47 4.53
N LYS A 268 15.20 1.24 4.61
CA LYS A 268 16.14 1.59 3.53
C LYS A 268 16.63 0.31 2.87
N LEU A 269 16.42 0.22 1.56
CA LEU A 269 16.94 -0.88 0.77
C LEU A 269 18.48 -0.90 0.84
N GLY A 270 19.07 -2.10 1.03
CA GLY A 270 20.51 -2.28 1.20
C GLY A 270 21.00 -2.11 2.65
N SER A 271 20.16 -1.64 3.58
CA SER A 271 20.53 -1.50 5.00
C SER A 271 20.85 -2.83 5.68
N MET A 272 20.41 -3.93 5.10
CA MET A 272 20.57 -5.27 5.64
C MET A 272 21.73 -6.06 5.02
N ALA A 273 22.54 -5.46 4.16
CA ALA A 273 23.60 -6.17 3.42
C ALA A 273 24.67 -6.84 4.32
N SER A 274 24.93 -6.29 5.51
CA SER A 274 25.90 -6.81 6.47
C SER A 274 25.35 -7.84 7.46
N PHE A 275 24.03 -8.13 7.42
CA PHE A 275 23.37 -9.02 8.38
C PHE A 275 22.99 -10.35 7.72
N ALA A 276 23.06 -11.46 8.45
CA ALA A 276 22.72 -12.78 7.94
C ALA A 276 21.19 -13.06 8.03
N GLY A 277 20.50 -12.57 9.08
CA GLY A 277 19.09 -12.83 9.37
C GLY A 277 18.25 -11.57 9.49
N PRO A 278 16.94 -11.70 9.82
CA PRO A 278 16.03 -10.59 10.12
C PRO A 278 16.54 -9.69 11.23
N ARG A 279 16.13 -8.43 11.22
CA ARG A 279 16.51 -7.44 12.25
C ARG A 279 15.37 -6.50 12.57
N ARG A 280 15.23 -6.18 13.86
CA ARG A 280 14.29 -5.17 14.32
C ARG A 280 14.74 -3.78 13.86
N PHE A 281 13.79 -2.90 13.58
CA PHE A 281 14.10 -1.49 13.37
C PHE A 281 14.72 -0.91 14.64
N GLY A 282 15.80 -0.16 14.48
CA GLY A 282 16.55 0.42 15.60
C GLY A 282 17.58 -0.50 16.25
N ASP A 283 17.67 -1.78 15.83
CA ASP A 283 18.70 -2.70 16.28
C ASP A 283 19.79 -2.84 15.21
N GLU A 284 20.97 -2.31 15.50
CA GLU A 284 22.14 -2.36 14.62
C GLU A 284 23.20 -3.35 15.14
N THR A 285 22.91 -4.11 16.20
CA THR A 285 23.88 -5.04 16.78
C THR A 285 24.11 -6.24 15.83
N PRO A 286 25.37 -6.55 15.46
CA PRO A 286 25.66 -7.73 14.67
C PRO A 286 25.29 -9.00 15.45
N ASP A 287 24.42 -9.83 14.91
CA ASP A 287 24.12 -11.12 15.49
C ASP A 287 24.59 -12.23 14.55
N ASN A 288 25.28 -13.21 15.10
CA ASN A 288 25.80 -14.39 14.41
C ASN A 288 24.83 -15.59 14.50
N SER A 289 23.53 -15.35 14.75
CA SER A 289 22.55 -16.43 14.75
C SER A 289 22.36 -16.99 13.33
N ASP A 290 23.16 -17.96 13.00
CA ASP A 290 22.98 -18.79 11.81
C ASP A 290 21.65 -19.53 11.92
N VAL A 291 20.68 -19.18 11.08
CA VAL A 291 19.58 -20.11 10.77
C VAL A 291 20.21 -21.31 10.10
N ARG A 292 20.39 -22.40 10.85
CA ARG A 292 21.03 -23.62 10.36
C ARG A 292 20.12 -24.29 9.32
N PRO A 293 20.50 -24.34 8.03
CA PRO A 293 19.82 -25.20 7.08
C PRO A 293 20.16 -26.65 7.45
N GLY A 294 19.18 -27.46 7.79
CA GLY A 294 19.47 -28.88 8.06
C GLY A 294 18.34 -29.70 8.67
N ALA A 295 17.31 -29.06 9.19
CA ALA A 295 16.09 -29.77 9.61
C ALA A 295 15.17 -30.00 8.40
N ALA A 296 14.36 -31.07 8.42
CA ALA A 296 13.30 -31.28 7.45
C ALA A 296 12.40 -30.03 7.36
N PRO A 297 11.94 -29.65 6.17
CA PRO A 297 11.09 -28.47 6.03
C PRO A 297 9.80 -28.63 6.83
N LEU A 298 9.32 -27.54 7.45
CA LEU A 298 8.05 -27.53 8.17
C LEU A 298 6.88 -27.53 7.20
N LEU A 299 6.95 -26.70 6.14
CA LEU A 299 5.96 -26.62 5.08
C LEU A 299 6.64 -26.88 3.74
N THR A 300 6.10 -27.83 2.97
CA THR A 300 6.56 -28.15 1.61
C THR A 300 5.42 -27.91 0.63
N VAL A 301 5.68 -27.10 -0.38
CA VAL A 301 4.75 -26.83 -1.49
C VAL A 301 5.40 -27.29 -2.79
N ARG A 302 4.69 -28.12 -3.59
CA ARG A 302 5.19 -28.63 -4.87
C ARG A 302 4.12 -28.49 -5.95
N ASP A 303 4.49 -27.90 -7.07
CA ASP A 303 3.71 -27.77 -8.29
C ASP A 303 2.26 -27.29 -8.08
N LEU A 304 2.10 -26.34 -7.15
CA LEU A 304 0.79 -25.80 -6.78
C LEU A 304 0.19 -25.01 -7.95
N VAL A 305 -1.03 -25.38 -8.36
CA VAL A 305 -1.77 -24.73 -9.43
C VAL A 305 -3.16 -24.31 -8.94
N THR A 306 -3.48 -23.02 -9.12
CA THR A 306 -4.80 -22.47 -8.81
C THR A 306 -5.26 -21.57 -9.96
N ARG A 307 -6.42 -21.89 -10.53
CA ARG A 307 -7.02 -21.17 -11.64
C ARG A 307 -8.47 -20.80 -11.33
N PHE A 308 -8.91 -19.65 -11.83
CA PHE A 308 -10.28 -19.19 -11.68
C PHE A 308 -10.99 -19.16 -13.05
N PRO A 309 -12.17 -19.76 -13.17
CA PRO A 309 -12.90 -19.77 -14.43
C PRO A 309 -13.47 -18.39 -14.78
N VAL A 310 -13.23 -17.92 -16.00
CA VAL A 310 -13.86 -16.73 -16.59
C VAL A 310 -15.09 -17.16 -17.37
N ARG A 311 -16.25 -16.65 -16.97
CA ARG A 311 -17.53 -16.95 -17.62
C ARG A 311 -18.03 -15.70 -18.35
N LYS A 312 -18.58 -15.89 -19.56
CA LYS A 312 -19.13 -14.78 -20.39
C LYS A 312 -20.53 -15.10 -20.90
N GLY A 313 -21.26 -14.01 -21.16
CA GLY A 313 -22.62 -14.05 -21.72
C GLY A 313 -23.71 -14.47 -20.73
N VAL A 314 -24.97 -14.39 -21.19
CA VAL A 314 -26.18 -14.69 -20.38
C VAL A 314 -26.15 -16.14 -19.88
N LEU A 315 -25.60 -17.06 -20.68
CA LEU A 315 -25.49 -18.49 -20.36
C LEU A 315 -24.27 -18.84 -19.49
N GLN A 316 -23.51 -17.85 -18.97
CA GLN A 316 -22.34 -18.06 -18.10
C GLN A 316 -21.35 -19.12 -18.65
N ARG A 317 -21.11 -19.12 -19.96
CA ARG A 317 -20.20 -20.09 -20.60
C ARG A 317 -18.77 -19.84 -20.11
N HIS A 318 -18.09 -20.92 -19.71
CA HIS A 318 -16.68 -20.92 -19.37
C HIS A 318 -15.84 -20.72 -20.65
N VAL A 319 -15.19 -19.56 -20.77
CA VAL A 319 -14.47 -19.15 -21.99
C VAL A 319 -12.96 -19.06 -21.79
N ALA A 320 -12.50 -18.84 -20.57
CA ALA A 320 -11.10 -18.69 -20.23
C ALA A 320 -10.85 -19.03 -18.76
N ASN A 321 -9.58 -19.13 -18.37
CA ASN A 321 -9.15 -19.22 -16.98
C ASN A 321 -8.18 -18.08 -16.65
N VAL A 322 -8.30 -17.53 -15.45
CA VAL A 322 -7.24 -16.71 -14.84
C VAL A 322 -6.25 -17.68 -14.21
N HIS A 323 -5.02 -17.70 -14.68
CA HIS A 323 -3.93 -18.51 -14.18
C HIS A 323 -3.26 -17.78 -13.00
N ALA A 324 -3.86 -17.88 -11.81
CA ALA A 324 -3.42 -17.12 -10.65
C ALA A 324 -2.17 -17.72 -9.97
N VAL A 325 -2.03 -19.05 -9.98
CA VAL A 325 -0.87 -19.79 -9.47
C VAL A 325 -0.55 -20.93 -10.45
N GLU A 326 0.70 -21.00 -10.91
CA GLU A 326 1.13 -21.94 -11.96
C GLU A 326 2.45 -22.61 -11.61
N GLY A 327 2.37 -23.80 -10.99
CA GLY A 327 3.54 -24.63 -10.68
C GLY A 327 4.45 -24.04 -9.60
N VAL A 328 3.87 -23.40 -8.58
CA VAL A 328 4.62 -22.81 -7.48
C VAL A 328 5.16 -23.91 -6.57
N SER A 329 6.49 -23.89 -6.35
CA SER A 329 7.20 -24.87 -5.51
C SER A 329 8.22 -24.17 -4.60
N PHE A 330 8.15 -24.45 -3.30
CA PHE A 330 9.12 -23.97 -2.30
C PHE A 330 9.03 -24.78 -1.00
N ASP A 331 10.03 -24.62 -0.16
CA ASP A 331 10.06 -25.13 1.21
C ASP A 331 10.16 -23.98 2.20
N LEU A 332 9.54 -24.13 3.37
CA LEU A 332 9.66 -23.25 4.52
C LEU A 332 10.20 -24.05 5.70
N GLY A 333 11.29 -23.60 6.27
CA GLY A 333 11.93 -24.20 7.44
C GLY A 333 11.28 -23.81 8.76
N HIS A 334 11.71 -24.47 9.84
CA HIS A 334 11.30 -24.09 11.20
C HIS A 334 11.95 -22.76 11.60
N GLY A 335 11.19 -21.84 12.18
CA GLY A 335 11.66 -20.52 12.59
C GLY A 335 12.11 -19.63 11.43
N GLU A 336 11.77 -20.00 10.19
CA GLU A 336 12.12 -19.26 8.98
C GLU A 336 11.02 -18.27 8.59
N THR A 337 11.43 -17.11 8.06
CA THR A 337 10.57 -16.23 7.27
C THR A 337 10.94 -16.36 5.81
N LEU A 338 10.06 -16.97 4.99
CA LEU A 338 10.10 -16.91 3.55
C LEU A 338 9.15 -15.82 3.08
N SER A 339 9.67 -14.80 2.40
CA SER A 339 8.83 -13.77 1.81
C SER A 339 8.46 -14.08 0.38
N LEU A 340 7.18 -13.88 0.05
CA LEU A 340 6.63 -13.99 -1.30
C LEU A 340 6.34 -12.58 -1.80
N VAL A 341 7.10 -12.12 -2.81
CA VAL A 341 7.06 -10.73 -3.29
C VAL A 341 6.71 -10.64 -4.77
N GLY A 342 6.23 -9.49 -5.22
CA GLY A 342 5.86 -9.22 -6.61
C GLY A 342 4.71 -8.21 -6.70
N GLU A 343 4.33 -7.85 -7.92
CA GLU A 343 3.21 -6.92 -8.16
C GLU A 343 1.85 -7.47 -7.75
N SER A 344 0.87 -6.56 -7.59
CA SER A 344 -0.53 -6.90 -7.31
C SER A 344 -1.09 -7.81 -8.41
N GLY A 345 -1.88 -8.81 -8.01
CA GLY A 345 -2.45 -9.75 -8.97
C GLY A 345 -1.48 -10.82 -9.51
N CYS A 346 -0.19 -10.86 -9.08
CA CYS A 346 0.75 -11.90 -9.48
C CYS A 346 0.56 -13.26 -8.78
N GLY A 347 -0.47 -13.39 -7.92
CA GLY A 347 -0.86 -14.67 -7.31
C GLY A 347 -0.39 -14.91 -5.88
N LYS A 348 0.29 -13.96 -5.21
CA LYS A 348 0.81 -14.09 -3.83
C LYS A 348 -0.25 -14.50 -2.82
N SER A 349 -1.28 -13.70 -2.65
CA SER A 349 -2.39 -13.97 -1.71
C SER A 349 -3.15 -15.24 -2.10
N THR A 350 -3.29 -15.52 -3.39
CA THR A 350 -3.89 -16.76 -3.88
C THR A 350 -3.06 -17.96 -3.46
N THR A 351 -1.73 -17.89 -3.54
CA THR A 351 -0.83 -18.96 -3.09
C THR A 351 -1.03 -19.24 -1.59
N GLY A 352 -1.02 -18.20 -0.75
CA GLY A 352 -1.25 -18.33 0.70
C GLY A 352 -2.63 -18.95 1.02
N ARG A 353 -3.69 -18.47 0.37
CA ARG A 353 -5.06 -19.00 0.55
C ARG A 353 -5.21 -20.42 0.03
N SER A 354 -4.49 -20.81 -1.03
CA SER A 354 -4.50 -22.17 -1.56
C SER A 354 -3.78 -23.15 -0.64
N ILE A 355 -2.69 -22.74 0.01
CA ILE A 355 -1.98 -23.54 1.03
C ILE A 355 -2.92 -23.86 2.19
N LEU A 356 -3.72 -22.90 2.66
CA LEU A 356 -4.72 -23.08 3.72
C LEU A 356 -6.01 -23.77 3.24
N ARG A 357 -6.12 -24.04 1.96
CA ARG A 357 -7.37 -24.50 1.31
C ARG A 357 -8.58 -23.61 1.62
N LEU A 358 -8.36 -22.29 1.70
CA LEU A 358 -9.42 -21.29 1.64
C LEU A 358 -9.87 -21.10 0.18
N VAL A 359 -8.94 -21.33 -0.75
CA VAL A 359 -9.18 -21.50 -2.18
C VAL A 359 -8.67 -22.89 -2.54
N GLU A 360 -9.53 -23.72 -3.13
CA GLU A 360 -9.15 -25.09 -3.48
C GLU A 360 -8.22 -25.08 -4.70
N PRO A 361 -6.97 -25.58 -4.61
CA PRO A 361 -6.07 -25.69 -5.73
C PRO A 361 -6.52 -26.77 -6.71
N MET A 362 -6.19 -26.63 -8.00
CA MET A 362 -6.49 -27.65 -9.00
C MET A 362 -5.57 -28.86 -8.89
N THR A 363 -4.28 -28.60 -8.66
CA THR A 363 -3.25 -29.64 -8.54
C THR A 363 -2.13 -29.13 -7.62
N GLY A 364 -1.29 -30.06 -7.18
CA GLY A 364 -0.12 -29.78 -6.37
C GLY A 364 -0.06 -30.67 -5.14
N ILE A 365 0.98 -30.44 -4.34
CA ILE A 365 1.20 -31.07 -3.03
C ILE A 365 1.48 -29.96 -2.03
N VAL A 366 0.81 -30.01 -0.88
CA VAL A 366 1.10 -29.15 0.27
C VAL A 366 1.24 -30.03 1.49
N GLU A 367 2.44 -30.12 2.02
CA GLU A 367 2.74 -30.94 3.21
C GLU A 367 3.10 -30.04 4.39
N LEU A 368 2.47 -30.26 5.53
CA LEU A 368 2.81 -29.67 6.81
C LEU A 368 3.38 -30.73 7.72
N ALA A 369 4.64 -30.56 8.14
CA ALA A 369 5.36 -31.55 8.97
C ALA A 369 5.29 -32.98 8.38
N GLY A 370 5.39 -33.11 7.04
CA GLY A 370 5.37 -34.37 6.31
C GLY A 370 3.98 -34.95 6.03
N GLU A 371 2.89 -34.29 6.41
CA GLU A 371 1.52 -34.72 6.10
C GLU A 371 0.90 -33.86 4.99
N ASN A 372 0.44 -34.51 3.92
CA ASN A 372 -0.21 -33.83 2.80
C ASN A 372 -1.61 -33.36 3.19
N ILE A 373 -1.80 -32.03 3.29
CA ILE A 373 -3.06 -31.40 3.70
C ILE A 373 -4.11 -31.32 2.59
N LEU A 374 -3.70 -31.44 1.31
CA LEU A 374 -4.66 -31.42 0.20
C LEU A 374 -5.51 -32.68 0.15
N GLY A 375 -5.01 -33.80 0.68
CA GLY A 375 -5.76 -35.05 0.79
C GLY A 375 -6.73 -35.14 1.98
N LEU A 376 -6.64 -34.21 2.93
CA LEU A 376 -7.47 -34.21 4.13
C LEU A 376 -8.88 -33.68 3.88
N SER A 377 -9.85 -34.14 4.67
CA SER A 377 -11.22 -33.63 4.64
C SER A 377 -11.78 -33.48 6.06
N GLY A 378 -12.82 -32.64 6.21
CA GLY A 378 -13.57 -32.49 7.46
C GLY A 378 -12.68 -32.19 8.67
N GLU A 379 -12.73 -33.08 9.68
CA GLU A 379 -12.02 -32.91 10.96
C GLU A 379 -10.50 -32.91 10.79
N GLY A 380 -9.95 -33.72 9.89
CA GLY A 380 -8.51 -33.77 9.66
C GLY A 380 -7.96 -32.42 9.17
N LEU A 381 -8.64 -31.81 8.21
CA LEU A 381 -8.28 -30.47 7.73
C LEU A 381 -8.45 -29.40 8.83
N ARG A 382 -9.55 -29.49 9.60
CA ARG A 382 -9.79 -28.57 10.73
C ARG A 382 -8.69 -28.68 11.79
N ALA A 383 -8.22 -29.89 12.09
CA ALA A 383 -7.12 -30.08 13.03
C ALA A 383 -5.82 -29.46 12.52
N ARG A 384 -5.49 -29.60 11.22
CA ARG A 384 -4.27 -29.04 10.64
C ARG A 384 -4.31 -27.52 10.49
N ARG A 385 -5.49 -26.93 10.31
CA ARG A 385 -5.66 -25.48 10.32
C ARG A 385 -5.31 -24.82 11.67
N ARG A 386 -5.29 -25.58 12.78
CA ARG A 386 -4.74 -25.08 14.06
C ARG A 386 -3.26 -24.78 13.97
N ASP A 387 -2.50 -25.63 13.27
CA ASP A 387 -1.06 -25.48 13.09
C ASP A 387 -0.68 -24.37 12.09
N MET A 388 -1.64 -23.94 11.25
CA MET A 388 -1.44 -22.88 10.24
C MET A 388 -2.53 -21.82 10.36
N GLN A 389 -2.13 -20.59 10.59
CA GLN A 389 -3.04 -19.45 10.71
C GLN A 389 -2.74 -18.38 9.66
N ILE A 390 -3.66 -17.46 9.46
CA ILE A 390 -3.50 -16.33 8.51
C ILE A 390 -3.77 -15.02 9.21
N VAL A 391 -2.93 -14.02 8.89
CA VAL A 391 -3.20 -12.61 9.12
C VAL A 391 -3.53 -11.99 7.77
N PHE A 392 -4.74 -11.47 7.63
CA PHE A 392 -5.25 -10.92 6.37
C PHE A 392 -4.76 -9.49 6.12
N GLN A 393 -4.76 -9.09 4.85
CA GLN A 393 -4.33 -7.79 4.35
C GLN A 393 -5.12 -6.62 4.95
N ASP A 394 -6.44 -6.74 5.06
CA ASP A 394 -7.31 -5.70 5.59
C ASP A 394 -7.80 -6.10 6.99
N PRO A 395 -7.31 -5.44 8.05
CA PRO A 395 -7.74 -5.73 9.41
C PRO A 395 -9.21 -5.33 9.67
N TYR A 396 -9.78 -4.39 8.89
CA TYR A 396 -11.19 -4.03 8.99
C TYR A 396 -12.10 -5.16 8.50
N ALA A 397 -11.78 -5.72 7.33
CA ALA A 397 -12.54 -6.83 6.78
C ALA A 397 -12.30 -8.15 7.53
N ALA A 398 -11.16 -8.26 8.22
CA ALA A 398 -10.80 -9.47 8.97
C ALA A 398 -11.51 -9.60 10.31
N LEU A 399 -11.95 -8.50 10.93
CA LEU A 399 -12.62 -8.46 12.23
C LEU A 399 -14.13 -8.27 12.06
N ASP A 400 -14.95 -9.04 12.81
CA ASP A 400 -16.40 -8.82 12.84
C ASP A 400 -16.70 -7.55 13.66
N PRO A 401 -17.30 -6.49 13.09
CA PRO A 401 -17.54 -5.24 13.79
C PRO A 401 -18.54 -5.35 14.96
N ARG A 402 -19.23 -6.48 15.08
CA ARG A 402 -20.23 -6.75 16.14
C ARG A 402 -19.65 -7.47 17.34
N LEU A 403 -18.41 -8.00 17.24
CA LEU A 403 -17.72 -8.73 18.30
C LEU A 403 -16.71 -7.81 18.99
N THR A 404 -16.57 -7.98 20.31
CA THR A 404 -15.55 -7.28 21.09
C THR A 404 -14.14 -7.82 20.78
N ALA A 405 -13.09 -7.11 21.20
CA ALA A 405 -11.72 -7.58 21.07
C ALA A 405 -11.52 -8.92 21.79
N PHE A 406 -12.17 -9.11 22.95
CA PHE A 406 -12.17 -10.39 23.65
C PHE A 406 -12.74 -11.50 22.78
N ASP A 407 -13.94 -11.31 22.25
CA ASP A 407 -14.63 -12.32 21.46
C ASP A 407 -13.84 -12.70 20.20
N GLN A 408 -13.21 -11.71 19.53
CA GLN A 408 -12.38 -11.92 18.34
C GLN A 408 -11.20 -12.87 18.61
N VAL A 409 -10.53 -12.74 19.76
CA VAL A 409 -9.37 -13.57 20.11
C VAL A 409 -9.81 -14.90 20.74
N ALA A 410 -10.93 -14.92 21.46
CA ALA A 410 -11.49 -16.11 22.10
C ALA A 410 -12.13 -17.08 21.09
N GLU A 411 -12.71 -16.57 20.00
CA GLU A 411 -13.48 -17.38 19.04
C GLU A 411 -12.73 -18.62 18.54
N PRO A 412 -11.46 -18.57 18.08
CA PRO A 412 -10.75 -19.77 17.65
C PRO A 412 -10.55 -20.78 18.78
N LEU A 413 -10.30 -20.33 20.01
CA LEU A 413 -10.13 -21.18 21.19
C LEU A 413 -11.42 -21.95 21.51
N VAL A 414 -12.56 -21.26 21.46
CA VAL A 414 -13.89 -21.85 21.67
C VAL A 414 -14.24 -22.83 20.55
N ILE A 415 -14.07 -22.43 19.28
CA ILE A 415 -14.37 -23.27 18.11
C ILE A 415 -13.58 -24.58 18.13
N HIS A 416 -12.33 -24.53 18.56
CA HIS A 416 -11.46 -25.71 18.65
C HIS A 416 -11.48 -26.41 19.99
N ASN A 417 -12.36 -26.00 20.94
CA ASN A 417 -12.49 -26.56 22.29
C ASN A 417 -11.15 -26.61 23.03
N VAL A 418 -10.32 -25.56 22.93
CA VAL A 418 -9.00 -25.51 23.58
C VAL A 418 -9.13 -25.14 25.05
N GLU A 419 -9.89 -24.08 25.34
CA GLU A 419 -10.07 -23.54 26.69
C GLU A 419 -11.48 -22.97 26.87
N THR A 420 -11.95 -22.93 28.14
CA THR A 420 -13.26 -22.37 28.50
C THR A 420 -13.21 -21.66 29.86
N GLY A 421 -14.20 -20.83 30.16
CA GLY A 421 -14.34 -20.17 31.47
C GLY A 421 -13.19 -19.22 31.81
N ALA A 422 -12.66 -19.29 33.03
CA ALA A 422 -11.59 -18.40 33.51
C ALA A 422 -10.28 -18.60 32.75
N ALA A 423 -9.89 -19.82 32.43
CA ALA A 423 -8.69 -20.14 31.69
C ALA A 423 -8.70 -19.51 30.28
N LEU A 424 -9.86 -19.48 29.60
CA LEU A 424 -10.05 -18.79 28.33
C LEU A 424 -9.78 -17.30 28.49
N ARG A 425 -10.31 -16.66 29.55
CA ARG A 425 -10.09 -15.23 29.80
C ARG A 425 -8.62 -14.91 30.03
N ASP A 426 -7.95 -15.69 30.89
CA ASP A 426 -6.54 -15.50 31.20
C ASP A 426 -5.66 -15.68 29.96
N ARG A 427 -6.00 -16.65 29.11
CA ARG A 427 -5.31 -16.88 27.82
C ARG A 427 -5.48 -15.70 26.88
N VAL A 428 -6.70 -15.17 26.73
CA VAL A 428 -6.99 -14.00 25.86
C VAL A 428 -6.26 -12.77 26.37
N VAL A 429 -6.27 -12.49 27.68
CA VAL A 429 -5.51 -11.39 28.29
C VAL A 429 -4.03 -11.50 27.93
N SER A 430 -3.42 -12.66 28.18
CA SER A 430 -2.00 -12.90 27.87
C SER A 430 -1.67 -12.69 26.39
N LEU A 431 -2.55 -13.10 25.47
CA LEU A 431 -2.34 -12.91 24.02
C LEU A 431 -2.42 -11.44 23.62
N VAL A 432 -3.38 -10.68 24.18
CA VAL A 432 -3.58 -9.26 23.90
C VAL A 432 -2.41 -8.43 24.44
N GLU A 433 -1.94 -8.72 25.66
CA GLU A 433 -0.76 -8.06 26.24
C GLU A 433 0.52 -8.39 25.48
N ARG A 434 0.67 -9.62 25.00
CA ARG A 434 1.84 -10.05 24.20
C ARG A 434 1.98 -9.25 22.90
N VAL A 435 0.88 -8.85 22.29
CA VAL A 435 0.93 -7.98 21.08
C VAL A 435 0.99 -6.49 21.44
N GLY A 436 1.18 -6.13 22.71
CA GLY A 436 1.32 -4.76 23.18
C GLY A 436 0.01 -3.97 23.26
N LEU A 437 -1.12 -4.67 23.45
CA LEU A 437 -2.42 -4.05 23.76
C LEU A 437 -2.71 -4.19 25.26
N SER A 438 -3.56 -3.31 25.81
CA SER A 438 -3.97 -3.39 27.22
C SER A 438 -5.16 -4.33 27.40
N ALA A 439 -5.22 -5.01 28.55
CA ALA A 439 -6.40 -5.79 28.95
C ALA A 439 -7.68 -4.94 29.03
N ASP A 440 -7.56 -3.64 29.30
CA ASP A 440 -8.69 -2.68 29.30
C ASP A 440 -9.31 -2.48 27.91
N HIS A 441 -8.67 -2.95 26.86
CA HIS A 441 -9.18 -2.87 25.49
C HIS A 441 -10.11 -4.05 25.14
N LEU A 442 -10.23 -5.06 25.98
CA LEU A 442 -10.96 -6.31 25.67
C LEU A 442 -12.44 -6.12 25.37
N ASP A 443 -13.08 -5.15 26.04
CA ASP A 443 -14.50 -4.86 25.87
C ASP A 443 -14.81 -3.89 24.72
N ARG A 444 -13.76 -3.39 24.03
CA ARG A 444 -13.92 -2.47 22.88
C ARG A 444 -14.24 -3.22 21.59
N TYR A 445 -14.93 -2.52 20.70
CA TYR A 445 -15.23 -2.99 19.36
C TYR A 445 -14.13 -2.57 18.36
N PRO A 446 -13.99 -3.27 17.21
CA PRO A 446 -12.96 -2.98 16.22
C PRO A 446 -12.89 -1.52 15.77
N HIS A 447 -14.01 -0.83 15.65
CA HIS A 447 -14.06 0.57 15.21
C HIS A 447 -13.46 1.57 16.23
N GLU A 448 -13.28 1.16 17.49
CA GLU A 448 -12.68 1.97 18.56
C GLU A 448 -11.14 1.87 18.62
N PHE A 449 -10.53 1.03 17.75
CA PHE A 449 -9.09 0.83 17.66
C PHE A 449 -8.49 1.60 16.48
N SER A 450 -7.23 2.04 16.60
CA SER A 450 -6.45 2.53 15.47
C SER A 450 -6.11 1.39 14.50
N GLY A 451 -5.68 1.70 13.27
CA GLY A 451 -5.29 0.71 12.26
C GLY A 451 -4.21 -0.26 12.80
N GLY A 452 -3.16 0.26 13.43
CA GLY A 452 -2.11 -0.55 14.02
C GLY A 452 -2.57 -1.40 15.21
N GLN A 453 -3.49 -0.90 16.03
CA GLN A 453 -4.08 -1.67 17.12
C GLN A 453 -4.96 -2.81 16.60
N ARG A 454 -5.75 -2.57 15.52
CA ARG A 454 -6.51 -3.64 14.85
C ARG A 454 -5.60 -4.72 14.28
N GLN A 455 -4.50 -4.32 13.66
CA GLN A 455 -3.51 -5.26 13.13
C GLN A 455 -2.92 -6.13 14.24
N ARG A 456 -2.56 -5.54 15.38
CA ARG A 456 -2.11 -6.29 16.57
C ARG A 456 -3.17 -7.25 17.10
N LEU A 457 -4.45 -6.86 17.06
CA LEU A 457 -5.56 -7.73 17.43
C LEU A 457 -5.71 -8.93 16.47
N CYS A 458 -5.54 -8.71 15.15
CA CYS A 458 -5.52 -9.80 14.16
C CYS A 458 -4.35 -10.76 14.39
N ILE A 459 -3.18 -10.24 14.78
CA ILE A 459 -2.02 -11.06 15.15
C ILE A 459 -2.33 -11.88 16.43
N ALA A 460 -2.89 -11.25 17.47
CA ALA A 460 -3.30 -11.95 18.70
C ALA A 460 -4.28 -13.10 18.41
N ARG A 461 -5.27 -12.87 17.53
CA ARG A 461 -6.21 -13.90 17.09
C ARG A 461 -5.50 -15.04 16.36
N ALA A 462 -4.57 -14.75 15.47
CA ALA A 462 -3.79 -15.77 14.77
C ALA A 462 -2.92 -16.60 15.72
N LEU A 463 -2.39 -16.01 16.79
CA LEU A 463 -1.59 -16.68 17.81
C LEU A 463 -2.40 -17.55 18.77
N SER A 464 -3.72 -17.39 18.84
CA SER A 464 -4.57 -18.03 19.86
C SER A 464 -4.44 -19.55 19.91
N LEU A 465 -4.31 -20.19 18.75
CA LEU A 465 -4.18 -21.65 18.61
C LEU A 465 -2.72 -22.15 18.69
N SER A 466 -1.75 -21.29 19.02
CA SER A 466 -0.31 -21.61 19.04
C SER A 466 0.16 -22.26 17.73
N PRO A 467 -0.02 -21.61 16.58
CA PRO A 467 0.32 -22.18 15.28
C PRO A 467 1.83 -22.37 15.12
N LYS A 468 2.23 -23.24 14.20
CA LYS A 468 3.62 -23.42 13.76
C LYS A 468 3.96 -22.50 12.58
N VAL A 469 2.97 -22.24 11.72
CA VAL A 469 3.10 -21.39 10.53
C VAL A 469 2.04 -20.30 10.56
N ILE A 470 2.45 -19.08 10.31
CA ILE A 470 1.54 -17.95 10.04
C ILE A 470 1.78 -17.47 8.60
N ILE A 471 0.72 -17.44 7.81
CA ILE A 471 0.69 -16.78 6.52
C ILE A 471 0.29 -15.34 6.77
N ALA A 472 1.21 -14.41 6.58
CA ALA A 472 0.98 -12.99 6.77
C ALA A 472 0.77 -12.33 5.39
N ASP A 473 -0.51 -12.12 5.02
CA ASP A 473 -0.92 -11.58 3.73
C ASP A 473 -0.95 -10.05 3.82
N GLU A 474 0.12 -9.39 3.38
CA GLU A 474 0.32 -7.93 3.42
C GLU A 474 0.01 -7.28 4.80
N PRO A 475 0.59 -7.79 5.89
CA PRO A 475 0.16 -7.43 7.24
C PRO A 475 0.46 -5.98 7.65
N VAL A 476 1.18 -5.21 6.83
CA VAL A 476 1.60 -3.85 7.16
C VAL A 476 1.30 -2.83 6.04
N SER A 477 0.67 -3.24 4.94
CA SER A 477 0.49 -2.41 3.74
C SER A 477 -0.42 -1.18 3.94
N ALA A 478 -1.35 -1.24 4.91
CA ALA A 478 -2.29 -0.16 5.21
C ALA A 478 -1.90 0.68 6.44
N LEU A 479 -0.64 0.57 6.90
CA LEU A 479 -0.17 1.22 8.12
C LEU A 479 0.84 2.33 7.82
N ASP A 480 0.81 3.38 8.63
CA ASP A 480 1.86 4.41 8.62
C ASP A 480 3.23 3.81 8.92
N VAL A 481 4.30 4.39 8.37
CA VAL A 481 5.68 3.87 8.44
C VAL A 481 6.13 3.57 9.88
N SER A 482 5.80 4.42 10.85
CA SER A 482 6.17 4.21 12.26
C SER A 482 5.45 3.00 12.88
N ILE A 483 4.17 2.82 12.57
CA ILE A 483 3.37 1.67 13.02
C ILE A 483 3.79 0.39 12.30
N GLN A 484 4.10 0.48 11.00
CA GLN A 484 4.65 -0.61 10.21
C GLN A 484 5.92 -1.17 10.83
N ALA A 485 6.89 -0.30 11.20
CA ALA A 485 8.12 -0.70 11.87
C ALA A 485 7.85 -1.43 13.21
N GLN A 486 6.89 -0.93 14.00
CA GLN A 486 6.50 -1.57 15.26
C GLN A 486 5.87 -2.96 15.07
N VAL A 487 5.01 -3.14 14.05
CA VAL A 487 4.39 -4.44 13.76
C VAL A 487 5.42 -5.44 13.23
N VAL A 488 6.36 -5.00 12.39
CA VAL A 488 7.47 -5.85 11.90
C VAL A 488 8.35 -6.29 13.07
N ASN A 489 8.72 -5.36 13.98
CA ASN A 489 9.49 -5.68 15.19
C ASN A 489 8.75 -6.71 16.06
N LEU A 490 7.46 -6.51 16.29
CA LEU A 490 6.61 -7.47 17.01
C LEU A 490 6.62 -8.86 16.35
N MET A 491 6.51 -8.95 15.02
CA MET A 491 6.54 -10.23 14.32
C MET A 491 7.88 -10.94 14.46
N ILE A 492 9.00 -10.21 14.39
CA ILE A 492 10.35 -10.76 14.62
C ILE A 492 10.48 -11.28 16.06
N GLU A 493 10.02 -10.49 17.05
CA GLU A 493 10.02 -10.87 18.46
C GLU A 493 9.21 -12.14 18.73
N LEU A 494 8.00 -12.22 18.18
CA LEU A 494 7.15 -13.41 18.28
C LEU A 494 7.79 -14.64 17.60
N GLN A 495 8.52 -14.43 16.50
CA GLN A 495 9.26 -15.52 15.84
C GLN A 495 10.37 -16.06 16.74
N GLU A 496 11.17 -15.19 17.34
CA GLU A 496 12.27 -15.56 18.24
C GLU A 496 11.75 -16.28 19.51
N GLU A 497 10.69 -15.74 20.13
CA GLU A 497 10.14 -16.29 21.37
C GLU A 497 9.38 -17.60 21.20
N LEU A 498 8.60 -17.74 20.13
CA LEU A 498 7.66 -18.84 19.93
C LEU A 498 8.13 -19.85 18.89
N GLY A 499 9.26 -19.60 18.20
CA GLY A 499 9.75 -20.45 17.12
C GLY A 499 8.82 -20.48 15.90
N LEU A 500 8.08 -19.40 15.66
CA LEU A 500 7.14 -19.29 14.54
C LEU A 500 7.84 -19.28 13.20
N SER A 501 7.20 -19.89 12.19
CA SER A 501 7.61 -19.76 10.80
C SER A 501 6.62 -18.88 10.05
N TYR A 502 7.11 -17.97 9.21
CA TYR A 502 6.27 -17.06 8.45
C TYR A 502 6.37 -17.30 6.95
N LEU A 503 5.22 -17.42 6.29
CA LEU A 503 5.09 -17.11 4.88
C LEU A 503 4.62 -15.65 4.79
N PHE A 504 5.56 -14.74 4.57
CA PHE A 504 5.31 -13.30 4.58
C PHE A 504 5.05 -12.79 3.16
N ILE A 505 3.87 -12.31 2.89
CA ILE A 505 3.48 -11.78 1.58
C ILE A 505 3.51 -10.26 1.64
N SER A 506 4.26 -9.63 0.75
CA SER A 506 4.35 -8.17 0.68
C SER A 506 4.74 -7.70 -0.73
N HIS A 507 4.42 -6.45 -1.03
CA HIS A 507 4.94 -5.72 -2.18
C HIS A 507 6.01 -4.69 -1.77
N ASP A 508 6.21 -4.44 -0.46
CA ASP A 508 7.22 -3.53 0.06
C ASP A 508 8.57 -4.27 0.22
N MET A 509 9.47 -4.05 -0.74
CA MET A 509 10.77 -4.71 -0.79
C MET A 509 11.68 -4.32 0.37
N ALA A 510 11.57 -3.09 0.90
CA ALA A 510 12.43 -2.64 1.99
C ALA A 510 12.03 -3.27 3.34
N VAL A 511 10.73 -3.49 3.55
CA VAL A 511 10.22 -4.29 4.68
C VAL A 511 10.62 -5.76 4.54
N VAL A 512 10.49 -6.30 3.33
CA VAL A 512 10.89 -7.68 3.02
C VAL A 512 12.37 -7.90 3.31
N GLU A 513 13.23 -6.98 2.92
CA GLU A 513 14.66 -7.06 3.24
C GLU A 513 14.91 -7.15 4.75
N ARG A 514 14.08 -6.47 5.57
CA ARG A 514 14.24 -6.43 7.02
C ARG A 514 13.82 -7.73 7.74
N ILE A 515 12.71 -8.34 7.32
CA ILE A 515 12.09 -9.47 8.03
C ILE A 515 12.47 -10.85 7.45
N SER A 516 13.02 -10.92 6.25
CA SER A 516 13.17 -12.20 5.54
C SER A 516 14.50 -12.90 5.80
N HIS A 517 14.44 -14.23 5.85
CA HIS A 517 15.60 -15.10 5.68
C HIS A 517 15.81 -15.42 4.20
N ARG A 518 14.72 -15.80 3.52
CA ARG A 518 14.67 -16.08 2.08
C ARG A 518 13.55 -15.33 1.40
N VAL A 519 13.70 -15.10 0.11
CA VAL A 519 12.74 -14.36 -0.71
C VAL A 519 12.44 -15.15 -1.98
N ALA A 520 11.16 -15.27 -2.31
CA ALA A 520 10.65 -15.81 -3.56
C ALA A 520 9.93 -14.69 -4.32
N VAL A 521 10.46 -14.32 -5.47
CA VAL A 521 9.90 -13.30 -6.35
C VAL A 521 8.89 -13.95 -7.28
N THR A 522 7.64 -13.48 -7.22
CA THR A 522 6.52 -13.99 -8.01
C THR A 522 6.16 -13.03 -9.14
N CYS A 523 5.95 -13.58 -10.32
CA CYS A 523 5.48 -12.86 -11.49
C CYS A 523 4.49 -13.77 -12.25
N MET A 524 3.29 -13.26 -12.55
CA MET A 524 2.28 -13.96 -13.33
C MET A 524 1.99 -15.40 -12.87
N GLY A 525 1.81 -15.56 -11.56
CA GLY A 525 1.48 -16.84 -10.94
C GLY A 525 2.66 -17.80 -10.76
N ARG A 526 3.89 -17.41 -11.10
CA ARG A 526 5.09 -18.24 -11.00
C ARG A 526 6.16 -17.61 -10.12
N ILE A 527 6.96 -18.42 -9.47
CA ILE A 527 8.20 -17.94 -8.86
C ILE A 527 9.21 -17.76 -9.97
N VAL A 528 9.69 -16.53 -10.18
CA VAL A 528 10.69 -16.22 -11.20
C VAL A 528 12.12 -16.26 -10.65
N GLU A 529 12.26 -16.04 -9.34
CA GLU A 529 13.54 -16.10 -8.65
C GLU A 529 13.31 -16.42 -7.17
N ILE A 530 14.11 -17.31 -6.60
CA ILE A 530 14.07 -17.66 -5.18
C ILE A 530 15.48 -17.85 -4.65
N GLY A 531 15.78 -17.27 -3.50
CA GLY A 531 17.11 -17.37 -2.89
C GLY A 531 17.13 -16.82 -1.47
N ASN A 532 18.32 -16.84 -0.85
CA ASN A 532 18.54 -16.11 0.39
C ASN A 532 18.32 -14.62 0.17
N ARG A 533 17.96 -13.91 1.21
CA ARG A 533 17.76 -12.46 1.15
C ARG A 533 18.95 -11.74 0.50
N ALA A 534 20.18 -12.05 0.94
CA ALA A 534 21.39 -11.42 0.41
C ALA A 534 21.57 -11.66 -1.11
N ASP A 535 21.20 -12.84 -1.62
CA ASP A 535 21.30 -13.17 -3.04
C ASP A 535 20.30 -12.35 -3.87
N ILE A 536 19.05 -12.27 -3.41
CA ILE A 536 17.97 -11.57 -4.14
C ILE A 536 18.19 -10.05 -4.15
N PHE A 537 18.61 -9.45 -3.04
CA PHE A 537 18.83 -8.01 -2.94
C PHE A 537 20.20 -7.57 -3.46
N GLY A 538 21.25 -8.37 -3.26
CA GLY A 538 22.61 -8.02 -3.66
C GLY A 538 22.98 -8.40 -5.09
N ASN A 539 22.41 -9.49 -5.61
CA ASN A 539 22.76 -10.03 -6.94
C ASN A 539 21.55 -10.65 -7.68
N PRO A 540 20.48 -9.85 -7.93
CA PRO A 540 19.28 -10.32 -8.61
C PRO A 540 19.59 -10.75 -10.05
N GLN A 541 19.15 -11.95 -10.43
CA GLN A 541 19.46 -12.54 -11.74
C GLN A 541 18.32 -12.38 -12.75
N HIS A 542 17.07 -12.43 -12.30
CA HIS A 542 15.92 -12.28 -13.18
C HIS A 542 15.69 -10.81 -13.54
N ALA A 543 15.36 -10.52 -14.80
CA ALA A 543 15.13 -9.16 -15.26
C ALA A 543 13.99 -8.46 -14.48
N TYR A 544 12.92 -9.21 -14.17
CA TYR A 544 11.80 -8.69 -13.38
C TYR A 544 12.22 -8.33 -11.94
N THR A 545 13.05 -9.16 -11.28
CA THR A 545 13.56 -8.86 -9.94
C THR A 545 14.37 -7.57 -9.93
N ARG A 546 15.26 -7.39 -10.93
CA ARG A 546 16.02 -6.13 -11.06
C ARG A 546 15.13 -4.93 -11.27
N ALA A 547 14.12 -5.04 -12.13
CA ALA A 547 13.17 -3.97 -12.36
C ALA A 547 12.35 -3.63 -11.10
N LEU A 548 11.88 -4.65 -10.38
CA LEU A 548 11.15 -4.48 -9.12
C LEU A 548 11.99 -3.75 -8.06
N LEU A 549 13.25 -4.16 -7.87
CA LEU A 549 14.18 -3.52 -6.94
C LEU A 549 14.53 -2.08 -7.34
N SER A 550 14.70 -1.82 -8.64
CA SER A 550 14.99 -0.47 -9.14
C SER A 550 13.80 0.50 -9.01
N ALA A 551 12.58 -0.03 -8.85
CA ALA A 551 11.38 0.77 -8.68
C ALA A 551 11.19 1.27 -7.24
N VAL A 552 11.85 0.64 -6.25
CA VAL A 552 11.73 1.03 -4.83
C VAL A 552 12.24 2.46 -4.63
N PRO A 553 11.43 3.35 -4.03
CA PRO A 553 11.87 4.71 -3.74
C PRO A 553 13.07 4.71 -2.77
N ASN A 554 14.15 5.40 -3.14
CA ASN A 554 15.28 5.58 -2.25
C ASN A 554 15.01 6.80 -1.34
N PRO A 555 15.04 6.68 0.00
CA PRO A 555 14.85 7.79 0.91
C PRO A 555 16.12 8.68 1.05
N ASP A 556 16.84 8.88 -0.03
CA ASP A 556 18.00 9.75 -0.14
C ASP A 556 17.78 10.78 -1.25
N PRO A 557 17.56 12.07 -0.91
CA PRO A 557 17.34 13.13 -1.89
C PRO A 557 18.52 13.37 -2.83
N ALA A 558 19.75 13.02 -2.42
CA ALA A 558 20.94 13.16 -3.26
C ALA A 558 20.97 12.11 -4.40
N ASN A 559 20.26 11.00 -4.21
CA ASN A 559 20.18 9.90 -5.15
C ASN A 559 18.76 9.78 -5.75
N ARG A 560 18.21 10.90 -6.23
CA ARG A 560 16.91 10.90 -6.93
C ARG A 560 17.02 10.05 -8.20
N ARG A 561 16.03 9.16 -8.39
CA ARG A 561 15.98 8.36 -9.61
C ARG A 561 15.73 9.25 -10.82
N MET A 562 16.55 9.09 -11.85
CA MET A 562 16.39 9.75 -13.14
C MET A 562 15.86 8.75 -14.17
N GLY A 563 14.66 8.96 -14.65
CA GLY A 563 14.05 8.19 -15.73
C GLY A 563 13.13 7.04 -15.32
N ALA A 564 12.27 6.64 -16.27
CA ALA A 564 11.25 5.63 -16.09
C ALA A 564 11.87 4.24 -15.89
N VAL A 565 11.28 3.44 -14.99
CA VAL A 565 11.60 2.01 -14.85
C VAL A 565 11.14 1.29 -16.13
N PRO A 566 12.06 0.70 -16.91
CA PRO A 566 11.67 -0.05 -18.09
C PRO A 566 11.07 -1.39 -17.64
N LEU A 567 9.76 -1.46 -17.56
CA LEU A 567 9.03 -2.72 -17.42
C LEU A 567 8.36 -3.03 -18.75
N SER A 568 8.66 -4.21 -19.29
CA SER A 568 7.83 -4.75 -20.36
C SER A 568 6.43 -4.97 -19.81
N PRO A 569 5.37 -4.58 -20.55
CA PRO A 569 4.01 -4.84 -20.11
C PRO A 569 3.84 -6.33 -19.85
N LEU A 570 3.42 -6.67 -18.64
CA LEU A 570 3.13 -8.06 -18.28
C LEU A 570 2.00 -8.58 -19.16
N SER A 571 2.15 -9.79 -19.69
CA SER A 571 1.09 -10.44 -20.45
C SER A 571 -0.13 -10.69 -19.55
N SER A 572 -1.31 -10.82 -20.17
CA SER A 572 -2.53 -11.11 -19.39
C SER A 572 -2.45 -12.49 -18.73
N PRO A 573 -2.82 -12.65 -17.44
CA PRO A 573 -2.94 -13.97 -16.82
C PRO A 573 -4.18 -14.75 -17.28
N VAL A 574 -4.99 -14.17 -18.15
CA VAL A 574 -6.21 -14.79 -18.68
C VAL A 574 -5.91 -15.54 -19.97
N HIS A 575 -6.12 -16.85 -19.97
CA HIS A 575 -5.86 -17.72 -21.11
C HIS A 575 -7.13 -18.51 -21.49
N PRO A 576 -7.29 -18.84 -22.78
CA PRO A 576 -8.41 -19.68 -23.24
C PRO A 576 -8.49 -21.02 -22.51
N VAL A 577 -9.69 -21.59 -22.44
CA VAL A 577 -9.88 -22.95 -21.90
C VAL A 577 -9.01 -23.94 -22.69
N GLY A 578 -8.27 -24.79 -21.94
CA GLY A 578 -7.36 -25.78 -22.53
C GLY A 578 -5.91 -25.28 -22.75
N TYR A 579 -5.63 -24.01 -22.52
CA TYR A 579 -4.23 -23.54 -22.52
C TYR A 579 -3.44 -24.22 -21.41
N MET A 580 -2.30 -24.81 -21.78
CA MET A 580 -1.31 -25.38 -20.86
C MET A 580 -0.03 -24.55 -20.94
N PRO A 581 0.35 -23.86 -19.87
CA PRO A 581 1.62 -23.14 -19.83
C PRO A 581 2.79 -24.14 -19.86
N PRO A 582 3.95 -23.75 -20.40
CA PRO A 582 5.14 -24.59 -20.34
C PRO A 582 5.55 -24.84 -18.89
N MET A 583 6.08 -26.04 -18.61
CA MET A 583 6.60 -26.35 -17.27
C MET A 583 7.75 -25.39 -16.93
N PRO A 584 7.77 -24.82 -15.70
CA PRO A 584 8.83 -23.92 -15.29
C PRO A 584 10.17 -24.67 -15.24
N ALA A 585 11.19 -24.13 -15.88
CA ALA A 585 12.56 -24.63 -15.79
C ALA A 585 13.42 -23.65 -14.99
N TYR A 586 14.09 -24.16 -13.94
CA TYR A 586 14.93 -23.34 -13.07
C TYR A 586 16.41 -23.66 -13.25
N ARG A 587 17.22 -22.62 -13.32
CA ARG A 587 18.69 -22.70 -13.27
C ARG A 587 19.14 -22.37 -11.86
N LYS A 588 19.94 -23.24 -11.24
CA LYS A 588 20.63 -22.93 -9.99
C LYS A 588 21.78 -21.96 -10.26
N VAL A 589 21.86 -20.88 -9.52
CA VAL A 589 22.90 -19.86 -9.58
C VAL A 589 23.81 -19.94 -8.35
N GLY A 590 23.26 -20.42 -7.24
CA GLY A 590 23.96 -20.67 -5.98
C GLY A 590 23.34 -21.87 -5.25
N GLU A 591 23.81 -22.17 -4.04
CA GLU A 591 23.29 -23.31 -3.25
C GLU A 591 21.79 -23.17 -2.98
N SER A 592 21.33 -21.97 -2.62
CA SER A 592 19.94 -21.65 -2.32
C SER A 592 19.27 -20.78 -3.37
N HIS A 593 19.98 -20.35 -4.43
CA HIS A 593 19.53 -19.38 -5.41
C HIS A 593 19.15 -20.05 -6.73
N SER A 594 17.89 -19.94 -7.11
CA SER A 594 17.32 -20.49 -8.34
C SER A 594 16.55 -19.42 -9.12
N VAL A 595 16.68 -19.47 -10.45
CA VAL A 595 16.11 -18.48 -11.38
C VAL A 595 15.36 -19.19 -12.48
N LEU A 596 14.15 -18.73 -12.80
CA LEU A 596 13.35 -19.20 -13.93
C LEU A 596 14.06 -18.84 -15.26
N VAL A 597 14.14 -19.79 -16.19
CA VAL A 597 14.91 -19.63 -17.44
C VAL A 597 14.02 -19.39 -18.65
N ASN A 598 12.68 -19.69 -18.54
CA ASN A 598 11.71 -19.64 -19.66
C ASN A 598 10.35 -19.07 -19.23
#